data_0c6e8f1b69801213cbbb227a7c07ca54
#
_entry.id   0c6e8f1b69801213cbbb227a7c07ca54
#
_cell.length_a   1.000
_cell.length_b   1.000
_cell.length_c   1.000
_cell.angle_alpha   90.00
_cell.angle_beta   90.00
_cell.angle_gamma   90.00
#
_symmetry.space_group_name_H-M   'P 1'
#
loop_
_entity.id
_entity.type
_entity.pdbx_description
1 polymer ?
#
loop_
_entity_poly.entity_id
_entity_poly.type
_entity_poly.pdbx_seq_one_letter_code
_entity_poly.pdbx_strand_id
1 'polypeptide(L)'
;MESLSKQYQLIHNDEGMFLNRDNWMQRFSTRGCELFLELKERGIDISRFEVYLARQKLNLYSNYKERSSADCKFLQSTLKYEYGFDELSSNMMPMGELEALVGALLSLKKVENETEKIFEFKNLDVINVK
;
A
#
# COMPACT_ATOMS: atom_id res chain seq x y z
N MET A 1 -23.15 3.32 0.84
CA MET A 1 -22.24 2.22 0.46
C MET A 1 -21.88 2.25 -1.01
N GLU A 2 -22.87 2.32 -1.89
CA GLU A 2 -22.65 2.49 -3.33
C GLU A 2 -21.81 3.74 -3.68
N SER A 3 -21.90 4.79 -2.87
CA SER A 3 -21.16 6.03 -3.09
C SER A 3 -19.64 5.91 -2.90
N LEU A 4 -19.15 5.12 -1.94
CA LEU A 4 -17.71 4.95 -1.71
C LEU A 4 -17.02 4.15 -2.81
N SER A 5 -17.67 3.08 -3.26
CA SER A 5 -17.17 2.30 -4.38
C SER A 5 -17.12 3.13 -5.68
N LYS A 6 -18.18 3.89 -5.95
CA LYS A 6 -18.22 4.81 -7.09
C LYS A 6 -17.17 5.91 -6.97
N GLN A 7 -16.97 6.44 -5.78
CA GLN A 7 -15.97 7.46 -5.53
C GLN A 7 -14.55 6.94 -5.73
N TYR A 8 -14.27 5.73 -5.27
CA TYR A 8 -12.99 5.09 -5.49
C TYR A 8 -12.72 4.84 -6.97
N GLN A 9 -13.73 4.37 -7.69
CA GLN A 9 -13.64 4.20 -9.14
C GLN A 9 -13.45 5.53 -9.86
N LEU A 10 -14.12 6.59 -9.44
CA LEU A 10 -13.96 7.94 -10.00
C LEU A 10 -12.55 8.49 -9.78
N ILE A 11 -11.96 8.28 -8.62
CA ILE A 11 -10.58 8.69 -8.35
C ILE A 11 -9.62 8.07 -9.36
N HIS A 12 -9.74 6.77 -9.57
CA HIS A 12 -8.89 6.05 -10.51
C HIS A 12 -9.19 6.42 -11.96
N ASN A 13 -10.42 6.77 -12.28
CA ASN A 13 -10.81 7.20 -13.62
C ASN A 13 -10.35 8.64 -13.93
N ASP A 14 -10.41 9.53 -12.94
CA ASP A 14 -9.95 10.92 -13.08
C ASP A 14 -8.45 11.02 -13.31
N GLU A 15 -7.68 10.06 -12.81
CA GLU A 15 -6.26 9.95 -13.09
C GLU A 15 -5.98 9.47 -14.53
N GLY A 16 -7.00 9.16 -15.31
CA GLY A 16 -6.87 8.73 -16.70
C GLY A 16 -6.19 7.38 -16.89
N MET A 17 -5.84 6.72 -15.80
CA MET A 17 -5.02 5.52 -15.84
C MET A 17 -5.82 4.24 -16.15
N PHE A 18 -7.16 4.26 -16.01
CA PHE A 18 -7.95 3.04 -15.99
C PHE A 18 -9.19 3.06 -16.86
N LEU A 19 -9.43 4.14 -17.57
CA LEU A 19 -10.48 4.19 -18.58
C LEU A 19 -10.22 3.10 -19.62
N ASN A 20 -11.10 2.13 -19.71
CA ASN A 20 -11.02 0.99 -20.63
C ASN A 20 -9.94 -0.03 -20.33
N ARG A 21 -9.36 -0.02 -19.15
CA ARG A 21 -8.49 -1.12 -18.75
C ARG A 21 -9.29 -2.23 -18.09
N ASP A 22 -8.73 -3.35 -18.23
CA ASP A 22 -9.10 -4.68 -17.80
C ASP A 22 -10.06 -4.77 -16.62
N ASN A 23 -11.03 -5.62 -16.75
CA ASN A 23 -11.98 -5.99 -15.70
C ASN A 23 -11.28 -6.36 -14.36
N TRP A 24 -10.01 -6.76 -14.39
CA TRP A 24 -9.29 -7.09 -13.17
C TRP A 24 -8.98 -5.86 -12.31
N MET A 25 -8.68 -4.70 -12.91
CA MET A 25 -8.44 -3.47 -12.15
C MET A 25 -9.72 -2.97 -11.48
N GLN A 26 -10.85 -3.05 -12.17
CA GLN A 26 -12.15 -2.74 -11.57
C GLN A 26 -12.47 -3.68 -10.41
N ARG A 27 -12.23 -4.98 -10.60
CA ARG A 27 -12.43 -5.97 -9.53
C ARG A 27 -11.50 -5.74 -8.35
N PHE A 28 -10.25 -5.40 -8.61
CA PHE A 28 -9.28 -5.09 -7.57
C PHE A 28 -9.72 -3.86 -6.76
N SER A 29 -10.13 -2.79 -7.43
CA SER A 29 -10.62 -1.57 -6.79
C SER A 29 -11.90 -1.83 -5.99
N THR A 30 -12.83 -2.59 -6.53
CA THR A 30 -14.07 -2.97 -5.86
C THR A 30 -13.80 -3.77 -4.59
N ARG A 31 -12.91 -4.75 -4.66
CA ARG A 31 -12.50 -5.54 -3.48
C ARG A 31 -11.83 -4.68 -2.42
N GLY A 32 -10.98 -3.75 -2.83
CA GLY A 32 -10.35 -2.81 -1.91
C GLY A 32 -11.38 -1.95 -1.16
N CYS A 33 -12.40 -1.46 -1.88
CA CYS A 33 -13.50 -0.71 -1.28
C CYS A 33 -14.34 -1.57 -0.32
N GLU A 34 -14.66 -2.78 -0.71
CA GLU A 34 -15.43 -3.72 0.13
C GLU A 34 -14.69 -4.01 1.43
N LEU A 35 -13.40 -4.30 1.33
CA LEU A 35 -12.55 -4.55 2.49
C LEU A 35 -12.47 -3.31 3.40
N PHE A 36 -12.28 -2.14 2.83
CA PHE A 36 -12.26 -0.88 3.57
C PHE A 36 -13.55 -0.67 4.36
N LEU A 37 -14.70 -0.84 3.70
CA LEU A 37 -16.00 -0.69 4.34
C LEU A 37 -16.21 -1.71 5.46
N GLU A 38 -15.86 -2.96 5.23
CA GLU A 38 -16.00 -4.01 6.24
C GLU A 38 -15.14 -3.73 7.47
N LEU A 39 -13.89 -3.36 7.28
CA LEU A 39 -13.00 -3.04 8.39
C LEU A 39 -13.45 -1.79 9.15
N LYS A 40 -13.95 -0.79 8.43
CA LYS A 40 -14.48 0.43 9.05
C LYS A 40 -15.72 0.14 9.87
N GLU A 41 -16.62 -0.71 9.40
CA GLU A 41 -17.80 -1.14 10.16
C GLU A 41 -17.42 -1.87 11.44
N ARG A 42 -16.29 -2.57 11.45
CA ARG A 42 -15.75 -3.23 12.65
C ARG A 42 -15.01 -2.27 13.59
N GLY A 43 -14.99 -0.99 13.29
CA GLY A 43 -14.32 0.01 14.12
C GLY A 43 -12.80 0.02 14.03
N ILE A 44 -12.26 -0.59 12.99
CA ILE A 44 -10.79 -0.62 12.77
C ILE A 44 -10.39 0.70 12.12
N ASP A 45 -9.34 1.32 12.64
CA ASP A 45 -8.73 2.51 12.05
C ASP A 45 -7.98 2.11 10.78
N ILE A 46 -8.40 2.65 9.65
CA ILE A 46 -7.89 2.30 8.34
C ILE A 46 -7.36 3.54 7.65
N SER A 47 -6.19 3.40 7.04
CA SER A 47 -5.61 4.42 6.18
C SER A 47 -5.10 3.77 4.90
N ARG A 48 -4.95 4.55 3.85
CA ARG A 48 -4.31 4.14 2.62
C ARG A 48 -2.85 4.60 2.64
N PHE A 49 -1.99 3.89 1.96
CA PHE A 49 -0.63 4.34 1.68
C PHE A 49 -0.30 4.14 0.20
N GLU A 50 0.62 4.93 -0.28
CA GLU A 50 1.17 4.80 -1.62
C GLU A 50 2.54 4.12 -1.51
N VAL A 51 2.66 2.93 -2.07
CA VAL A 51 3.87 2.10 -1.96
C VAL A 51 5.12 2.85 -2.43
N TYR A 52 5.04 3.54 -3.56
CA TYR A 52 6.16 4.29 -4.11
C TYR A 52 6.65 5.35 -3.13
N LEU A 53 5.76 6.16 -2.59
CA LEU A 53 6.11 7.23 -1.66
C LEU A 53 6.65 6.67 -0.33
N ALA A 54 6.04 5.60 0.16
CA ALA A 54 6.49 4.95 1.38
C ALA A 54 7.90 4.35 1.20
N ARG A 55 8.14 3.66 0.11
CA ARG A 55 9.45 3.08 -0.18
C ARG A 55 10.53 4.15 -0.33
N GLN A 56 10.21 5.28 -0.97
CA GLN A 56 11.14 6.40 -1.05
C GLN A 56 11.52 6.94 0.31
N LYS A 57 10.54 7.20 1.14
CA LYS A 57 10.75 7.80 2.46
C LYS A 57 11.52 6.86 3.40
N LEU A 58 11.33 5.56 3.25
CA LEU A 58 11.98 4.52 4.06
C LEU A 58 13.31 4.03 3.47
N ASN A 59 13.79 4.63 2.39
CA ASN A 59 15.00 4.19 1.68
C ASN A 59 14.97 2.71 1.26
N LEU A 60 13.82 2.28 0.76
CA LEU A 60 13.60 0.89 0.33
C LEU A 60 13.78 0.69 -1.18
N TYR A 61 14.30 1.68 -1.88
CA TYR A 61 14.67 1.57 -3.30
C TYR A 61 16.18 1.46 -3.47
N SER A 62 16.55 0.71 -4.51
CA SER A 62 17.92 0.58 -4.98
C SER A 62 18.00 0.98 -6.45
N ASN A 63 19.17 0.72 -7.08
CA ASN A 63 19.38 0.99 -8.49
C ASN A 63 18.79 -0.08 -9.42
N TYR A 64 18.14 -1.10 -8.88
CA TYR A 64 17.54 -2.16 -9.68
C TYR A 64 16.25 -1.69 -10.34
N LYS A 65 15.94 -2.30 -11.48
CA LYS A 65 14.66 -2.06 -12.14
C LYS A 65 13.52 -2.41 -11.20
N GLU A 66 12.57 -1.50 -11.07
CA GLU A 66 11.40 -1.65 -10.22
C GLU A 66 10.64 -2.94 -10.55
N ARG A 67 10.23 -3.67 -9.52
CA ARG A 67 9.50 -4.94 -9.58
C ARG A 67 10.29 -6.09 -10.25
N SER A 68 11.57 -5.92 -10.49
CA SER A 68 12.45 -7.01 -10.93
C SER A 68 12.74 -7.98 -9.79
N SER A 69 13.30 -9.15 -10.13
CA SER A 69 13.76 -10.12 -9.11
C SER A 69 14.79 -9.52 -8.17
N ALA A 70 15.68 -8.69 -8.71
CA ALA A 70 16.70 -8.00 -7.92
C ALA A 70 16.09 -6.97 -6.97
N ASP A 71 15.06 -6.25 -7.41
CA ASP A 71 14.31 -5.30 -6.57
C ASP A 71 13.57 -6.03 -5.45
N CYS A 72 12.89 -7.13 -5.75
CA CYS A 72 12.24 -7.97 -4.73
C CYS A 72 13.23 -8.46 -3.68
N LYS A 73 14.38 -8.94 -4.12
CA LYS A 73 15.42 -9.46 -3.24
C LYS A 73 15.99 -8.36 -2.34
N PHE A 74 16.22 -7.19 -2.89
CA PHE A 74 16.67 -6.02 -2.15
C PHE A 74 15.64 -5.62 -1.09
N LEU A 75 14.38 -5.47 -1.48
CA LEU A 75 13.30 -5.10 -0.56
C LEU A 75 13.14 -6.13 0.57
N GLN A 76 13.12 -7.41 0.23
CA GLN A 76 13.01 -8.48 1.22
C GLN A 76 14.17 -8.46 2.21
N SER A 77 15.40 -8.33 1.73
CA SER A 77 16.59 -8.28 2.58
C SER A 77 16.58 -7.06 3.49
N THR A 78 16.22 -5.91 2.97
CA THR A 78 16.16 -4.67 3.74
C THR A 78 15.09 -4.73 4.83
N LEU A 79 13.90 -5.23 4.50
CA LEU A 79 12.84 -5.43 5.50
C LEU A 79 13.29 -6.41 6.58
N LYS A 80 13.97 -7.49 6.21
CA LYS A 80 14.42 -8.50 7.15
C LYS A 80 15.49 -7.98 8.09
N TYR A 81 16.53 -7.36 7.54
CA TYR A 81 17.74 -7.02 8.32
C TYR A 81 17.74 -5.62 8.91
N GLU A 82 17.07 -4.67 8.28
CA GLU A 82 17.07 -3.28 8.74
C GLU A 82 15.80 -2.89 9.49
N TYR A 83 14.67 -3.54 9.17
CA TYR A 83 13.38 -3.19 9.76
C TYR A 83 12.81 -4.24 10.70
N GLY A 84 13.59 -5.27 11.04
CA GLY A 84 13.25 -6.20 12.11
C GLY A 84 12.29 -7.31 11.75
N PHE A 85 12.04 -7.56 10.45
CA PHE A 85 11.22 -8.70 10.02
C PHE A 85 12.06 -9.98 9.97
N ASP A 86 12.60 -10.38 11.11
CA ASP A 86 13.60 -11.45 11.22
C ASP A 86 13.09 -12.82 10.76
N GLU A 87 11.79 -13.04 10.83
CA GLU A 87 11.17 -14.32 10.46
C GLU A 87 10.82 -14.43 8.98
N LEU A 88 11.17 -13.44 8.16
CA LEU A 88 10.93 -13.53 6.74
C LEU A 88 11.68 -14.70 6.12
N SER A 89 11.03 -15.36 5.17
CA SER A 89 11.60 -16.45 4.40
C SER A 89 12.94 -16.08 3.77
N SER A 90 13.83 -17.08 3.64
CA SER A 90 15.04 -16.94 2.82
C SER A 90 14.75 -17.13 1.33
N ASN A 91 13.61 -17.71 1.00
CA ASN A 91 13.16 -17.85 -0.39
C ASN A 91 12.56 -16.54 -0.88
N MET A 92 12.68 -16.28 -2.19
CA MET A 92 12.13 -15.07 -2.78
C MET A 92 10.62 -14.99 -2.58
N MET A 93 10.18 -13.88 -2.01
CA MET A 93 8.77 -13.58 -1.82
C MET A 93 8.21 -12.77 -2.99
N PRO A 94 6.93 -12.96 -3.35
CA PRO A 94 6.30 -12.13 -4.37
C PRO A 94 6.26 -10.65 -3.96
N MET A 95 6.36 -9.76 -4.95
CA MET A 95 6.36 -8.31 -4.70
C MET A 95 5.10 -7.85 -3.94
N GLY A 96 3.93 -8.40 -4.25
CA GLY A 96 2.69 -8.05 -3.56
C GLY A 96 2.74 -8.32 -2.05
N GLU A 97 3.36 -9.42 -1.65
CA GLU A 97 3.55 -9.73 -0.23
C GLU A 97 4.54 -8.77 0.43
N LEU A 98 5.61 -8.42 -0.27
CA LEU A 98 6.59 -7.44 0.22
C LEU A 98 5.98 -6.04 0.36
N GLU A 99 5.14 -5.64 -0.57
CA GLU A 99 4.41 -4.37 -0.50
C GLU A 99 3.43 -4.35 0.69
N ALA A 100 2.79 -5.48 0.97
CA ALA A 100 1.94 -5.62 2.16
C ALA A 100 2.75 -5.47 3.46
N LEU A 101 3.98 -5.96 3.49
CA LEU A 101 4.88 -5.76 4.63
C LEU A 101 5.30 -4.29 4.80
N VAL A 102 5.48 -3.55 3.71
CA VAL A 102 5.68 -2.10 3.76
C VAL A 102 4.47 -1.42 4.42
N GLY A 103 3.27 -1.85 4.07
CA GLY A 103 2.04 -1.38 4.72
C GLY A 103 1.99 -1.70 6.21
N ALA A 104 2.40 -2.90 6.60
CA ALA A 104 2.49 -3.30 8.01
C ALA A 104 3.49 -2.42 8.78
N LEU A 105 4.64 -2.13 8.18
CA LEU A 105 5.64 -1.22 8.75
C LEU A 105 5.07 0.19 8.96
N LEU A 106 4.32 0.71 7.98
CA LEU A 106 3.63 1.99 8.12
C LEU A 106 2.60 1.98 9.25
N SER A 107 1.89 0.87 9.43
CA SER A 107 0.93 0.72 10.53
C SER A 107 1.61 0.80 11.90
N LEU A 108 2.77 0.17 12.05
CA LEU A 108 3.58 0.29 13.26
C LEU A 108 4.04 1.72 13.48
N LYS A 109 4.51 2.38 12.45
CA LYS A 109 4.93 3.78 12.50
C LYS A 109 3.78 4.72 12.87
N LYS A 110 2.58 4.42 12.41
CA LYS A 110 1.38 5.18 12.77
C LYS A 110 1.09 5.08 14.27
N VAL A 111 1.19 3.89 14.84
CA VAL A 111 1.02 3.69 16.29
C VAL A 111 2.06 4.48 17.09
N GLU A 112 3.26 4.62 16.56
CA GLU A 112 4.35 5.38 17.18
C GLU A 112 4.28 6.89 16.89
N ASN A 113 3.25 7.38 16.23
CA ASN A 113 3.09 8.77 15.80
C ASN A 113 4.21 9.27 14.85
N GLU A 114 4.77 8.37 14.07
CA GLU A 114 5.80 8.66 13.08
C GLU A 114 5.28 8.79 11.65
N THR A 115 3.97 8.90 11.49
CA THR A 115 3.32 9.11 10.19
C THR A 115 2.61 10.43 10.14
N GLU A 116 2.40 10.93 8.92
CA GLU A 116 1.60 12.12 8.66
C GLU A 116 0.59 11.84 7.54
N LYS A 117 -0.52 12.55 7.58
CA LYS A 117 -1.48 12.54 6.50
C LYS A 117 -0.96 13.43 5.38
N ILE A 118 -0.68 12.83 4.22
CA ILE A 118 -0.19 13.57 3.06
C ILE A 118 -1.31 13.98 2.11
N PHE A 119 -2.43 13.28 2.19
CA PHE A 119 -3.55 13.50 1.29
C PHE A 119 -4.83 12.94 1.90
N GLU A 120 -5.96 13.59 1.65
CA GLU A 120 -7.27 13.09 2.03
C GLU A 120 -8.18 13.13 0.83
N PHE A 121 -8.83 12.01 0.56
CA PHE A 121 -9.85 11.96 -0.46
C PHE A 121 -11.15 11.45 0.15
N LYS A 122 -12.08 12.37 0.33
CA LYS A 122 -13.35 12.14 1.00
C LYS A 122 -13.10 11.61 2.41
N ASN A 123 -13.36 10.38 2.73
CA ASN A 123 -13.15 9.83 4.08
C ASN A 123 -11.96 8.87 4.18
N LEU A 124 -11.07 8.90 3.19
CA LEU A 124 -9.92 8.04 3.12
C LEU A 124 -8.63 8.84 3.27
N ASP A 125 -7.96 8.68 4.40
CA ASP A 125 -6.68 9.30 4.65
C ASP A 125 -5.56 8.52 3.96
N VAL A 126 -4.70 9.23 3.25
CA VAL A 126 -3.46 8.68 2.72
C VAL A 126 -2.32 9.14 3.62
N ILE A 127 -1.59 8.20 4.17
CA ILE A 127 -0.52 8.47 5.13
C ILE A 127 0.84 8.09 4.57
N ASN A 128 1.88 8.73 5.10
CA ASN A 128 3.27 8.35 4.86
C ASN A 128 4.08 8.60 6.13
N VAL A 129 5.30 8.11 6.15
CA VAL A 129 6.26 8.39 7.20
C VAL A 129 6.59 9.88 7.19
N LYS A 130 6.72 10.46 8.36
CA LYS A 130 7.16 11.86 8.53
C LYS A 130 8.54 12.13 7.98
#